data_155557ac01a22204bc2f67e94daaed7f
#
_entry.id   155557ac01a22204bc2f67e94daaed7f
#
_cell.length_a   1.000
_cell.length_b   1.000
_cell.length_c   1.000
_cell.angle_alpha   90.00
_cell.angle_beta   90.00
_cell.angle_gamma   90.00
#
_symmetry.space_group_name_H-M   'P 1'
#
loop_
_entity.id
_entity.type
_entity.pdbx_description
1 polymer ?
#
loop_
_entity_poly.entity_id
_entity_poly.type
_entity_poly.pdbx_seq_one_letter_code
_entity_poly.pdbx_strand_id
1 'polypeptide(L)'
;RDWSSDVCSSDLYRKLGVDFFPKVEFPIVTIQTTLRGAAPEEVESQITKRIEEAVNTISGIDDLNSTSAESISLVTVQFVLEKDPDVAAQEVRDKINQIVAQLPRDADPPIVDKIATDASPILNVVISSPRELRETTKLVDDRIKKNLESLPGVGQIRFVGDRKRQIQVWLNPERMFAYRLNVDQVRAALALQNVEVPGGRIDQGPREVAVRTLGRVENPKEFEKVVVATQGSVPVRISDIAQVTDGVEEPRSLARLNGSPAVVLEIRKQAGTNTLDVISNVKERIEELKAFLPPDFKIAYTRDQSGFIYDSFMAVQEHLVLGGILAGIIVLLFIRSWRSTLIAAVAIPTSIIATYTLMNLMGFTLNQITMLGLVLMVGIVIDDAIVVLENIFRFMEEKKMSAMEAAVHGTRDIGLAVMATTLSLVIIFLPVAFMQIGRAHVGTPVTPI
;
A
#
# COMPACT_ATOMS: atom_id res chain seq x y z
N ARG A 1 21.85 31.99 -8.49
CA ARG A 1 21.04 30.92 -7.82
C ARG A 1 21.72 30.66 -6.49
N ASP A 2 21.11 31.22 -5.44
CA ASP A 2 21.66 31.24 -4.09
C ASP A 2 21.60 29.85 -3.48
N TRP A 3 22.74 29.17 -3.43
CA TRP A 3 22.93 27.86 -2.76
C TRP A 3 22.94 27.95 -1.22
N SER A 4 22.87 29.15 -0.67
CA SER A 4 23.11 29.39 0.75
C SER A 4 21.88 29.41 1.64
N SER A 5 20.66 29.48 1.11
CA SER A 5 19.45 29.57 1.93
C SER A 5 18.65 28.26 2.05
N ASP A 6 18.83 27.30 1.11
CA ASP A 6 18.05 26.06 1.08
C ASP A 6 18.67 24.89 1.86
N VAL A 7 19.86 25.05 2.41
CA VAL A 7 20.60 24.00 3.13
C VAL A 7 20.45 24.09 4.65
N CYS A 8 19.82 25.12 5.18
CA CYS A 8 19.62 25.28 6.62
C CYS A 8 18.38 24.50 7.13
N SER A 9 18.59 23.27 7.37
CA SER A 9 18.34 22.46 8.58
C SER A 9 16.91 22.02 8.99
N SER A 10 15.91 22.84 9.05
CA SER A 10 14.57 22.38 9.51
C SER A 10 13.66 21.90 8.38
N ASP A 11 13.93 22.34 7.14
CA ASP A 11 13.14 21.96 5.96
C ASP A 11 13.56 20.61 5.36
N LEU A 12 14.82 20.20 5.51
CA LEU A 12 15.30 18.89 5.04
C LEU A 12 14.62 17.74 5.79
N TYR A 13 14.37 17.93 7.07
CA TYR A 13 13.64 16.98 7.90
C TYR A 13 12.17 16.83 7.45
N ARG A 14 11.51 17.93 7.07
CA ARG A 14 10.12 17.90 6.55
C ARG A 14 10.01 17.28 5.16
N LYS A 15 11.09 17.25 4.39
CA LYS A 15 11.13 16.65 3.05
C LYS A 15 11.42 15.16 3.04
N LEU A 16 11.95 14.60 4.14
CA LEU A 16 12.14 13.15 4.28
C LEU A 16 10.77 12.48 4.43
N GLY A 17 10.47 11.56 3.53
CA GLY A 17 9.27 10.72 3.66
C GLY A 17 9.33 9.92 4.96
N VAL A 18 8.21 9.89 5.70
CA VAL A 18 8.08 9.11 6.92
C VAL A 18 7.19 7.92 6.64
N ASP A 19 7.74 6.72 6.78
CA ASP A 19 7.06 5.45 6.53
C ASP A 19 7.13 4.54 7.77
N PHE A 20 6.25 3.55 7.81
CA PHE A 20 6.27 2.56 8.89
C PHE A 20 7.47 1.60 8.75
N PHE A 21 7.62 1.03 7.57
CA PHE A 21 8.73 0.15 7.20
C PHE A 21 9.57 0.76 6.07
N PRO A 22 10.85 0.34 5.95
CA PRO A 22 11.63 0.70 4.78
C PRO A 22 10.98 0.14 3.51
N LYS A 23 11.22 0.79 2.38
CA LYS A 23 10.81 0.30 1.07
C LYS A 23 11.64 -0.94 0.73
N VAL A 24 11.08 -2.10 0.99
CA VAL A 24 11.66 -3.39 0.57
C VAL A 24 10.72 -3.98 -0.48
N GLU A 25 11.21 -4.15 -1.68
CA GLU A 25 10.47 -4.82 -2.75
C GLU A 25 10.92 -6.28 -2.79
N PHE A 26 9.98 -7.18 -2.58
CA PHE A 26 10.21 -8.60 -2.78
C PHE A 26 9.87 -8.98 -4.23
N PRO A 27 10.67 -9.81 -4.88
CA PRO A 27 10.37 -10.26 -6.24
C PRO A 27 9.27 -11.32 -6.23
N ILE A 28 8.09 -10.94 -5.75
CA ILE A 28 6.89 -11.78 -5.69
C ILE A 28 5.85 -11.19 -6.62
N VAL A 29 5.37 -12.00 -7.55
CA VAL A 29 4.35 -11.63 -8.53
C VAL A 29 3.13 -12.51 -8.32
N THR A 30 1.94 -11.89 -8.27
CA THR A 30 0.66 -12.58 -8.19
C THR A 30 -0.08 -12.46 -9.52
N ILE A 31 -0.72 -13.56 -9.92
CA ILE A 31 -1.59 -13.62 -11.09
C ILE A 31 -2.96 -14.02 -10.59
N GLN A 32 -3.93 -13.14 -10.75
CA GLN A 32 -5.32 -13.41 -10.39
C GLN A 32 -6.19 -13.49 -11.64
N THR A 33 -6.96 -14.55 -11.77
CA THR A 33 -7.91 -14.74 -12.88
C THR A 33 -9.26 -15.17 -12.31
N THR A 34 -10.35 -14.63 -12.83
CA THR A 34 -11.71 -14.97 -12.40
C THR A 34 -12.45 -15.73 -13.51
N LEU A 35 -13.05 -16.87 -13.16
CA LEU A 35 -13.99 -17.60 -14.01
C LEU A 35 -15.31 -17.76 -13.25
N ARG A 36 -16.24 -16.88 -13.50
CA ARG A 36 -17.46 -16.75 -12.70
C ARG A 36 -18.31 -18.02 -12.76
N GLY A 37 -18.68 -18.52 -11.59
CA GLY A 37 -19.54 -19.70 -11.43
C GLY A 37 -18.84 -21.04 -11.61
N ALA A 38 -17.53 -21.07 -11.85
CA ALA A 38 -16.77 -22.30 -11.96
C ALA A 38 -16.43 -22.89 -10.58
N ALA A 39 -16.52 -24.22 -10.47
CA ALA A 39 -16.06 -24.94 -9.29
C ALA A 39 -14.52 -24.90 -9.16
N PRO A 40 -13.96 -25.10 -7.96
CA PRO A 40 -12.51 -25.07 -7.75
C PRO A 40 -11.71 -25.99 -8.69
N GLU A 41 -12.20 -27.20 -8.94
CA GLU A 41 -11.57 -28.20 -9.82
C GLU A 41 -11.59 -27.75 -11.29
N GLU A 42 -12.63 -27.02 -11.67
CA GLU A 42 -12.74 -26.45 -13.03
C GLU A 42 -11.79 -25.26 -13.18
N VAL A 43 -11.71 -24.39 -12.18
CA VAL A 43 -10.73 -23.28 -12.12
C VAL A 43 -9.30 -23.83 -12.18
N GLU A 44 -9.00 -24.90 -11.42
CA GLU A 44 -7.69 -25.53 -11.43
C GLU A 44 -7.33 -26.06 -12.82
N SER A 45 -8.20 -26.86 -13.42
CA SER A 45 -7.88 -27.53 -14.70
C SER A 45 -7.85 -26.59 -15.90
N GLN A 46 -8.74 -25.58 -15.93
CA GLN A 46 -8.90 -24.70 -17.09
C GLN A 46 -8.06 -23.44 -17.01
N ILE A 47 -7.69 -22.97 -15.81
CA ILE A 47 -6.98 -21.71 -15.61
C ILE A 47 -5.65 -21.93 -14.89
N THR A 48 -5.69 -22.38 -13.63
CA THR A 48 -4.52 -22.41 -12.76
C THR A 48 -3.37 -23.19 -13.37
N LYS A 49 -3.64 -24.43 -13.78
CA LYS A 49 -2.62 -25.29 -14.39
C LYS A 49 -1.99 -24.71 -15.65
N ARG A 50 -2.76 -24.05 -16.50
CA ARG A 50 -2.25 -23.39 -17.71
C ARG A 50 -1.34 -22.21 -17.39
N ILE A 51 -1.71 -21.44 -16.35
CA ILE A 51 -0.88 -20.33 -15.86
C ILE A 51 0.43 -20.87 -15.26
N GLU A 52 0.36 -21.90 -14.43
CA GLU A 52 1.54 -22.55 -13.85
C GLU A 52 2.50 -23.06 -14.91
N GLU A 53 2.00 -23.79 -15.90
CA GLU A 53 2.81 -24.33 -17.02
C GLU A 53 3.50 -23.20 -17.80
N ALA A 54 2.83 -22.09 -18.05
CA ALA A 54 3.39 -20.95 -18.77
C ALA A 54 4.48 -20.26 -17.96
N VAL A 55 4.19 -19.99 -16.68
CA VAL A 55 5.08 -19.24 -15.79
C VAL A 55 6.30 -20.07 -15.38
N ASN A 56 6.16 -21.37 -15.17
CA ASN A 56 7.25 -22.27 -14.78
C ASN A 56 8.43 -22.30 -15.78
N THR A 57 8.24 -21.74 -16.97
CA THR A 57 9.32 -21.59 -17.97
C THR A 57 10.22 -20.37 -17.72
N ILE A 58 9.90 -19.53 -16.74
CA ILE A 58 10.67 -18.32 -16.42
C ILE A 58 11.85 -18.70 -15.52
N SER A 59 13.01 -18.14 -15.79
CA SER A 59 14.21 -18.40 -14.99
C SER A 59 14.20 -17.65 -13.66
N GLY A 60 14.80 -18.25 -12.62
CA GLY A 60 14.95 -17.63 -11.30
C GLY A 60 13.72 -17.71 -10.43
N ILE A 61 12.79 -18.62 -10.69
CA ILE A 61 11.70 -18.95 -9.75
C ILE A 61 12.31 -19.72 -8.57
N ASP A 62 11.98 -19.26 -7.36
CA ASP A 62 12.33 -19.88 -6.09
C ASP A 62 11.17 -20.76 -5.60
N ASP A 63 9.95 -20.22 -5.64
CA ASP A 63 8.73 -20.91 -5.22
C ASP A 63 7.53 -20.51 -6.08
N LEU A 64 6.63 -21.46 -6.33
CA LEU A 64 5.41 -21.27 -7.10
C LEU A 64 4.26 -21.91 -6.35
N ASN A 65 3.37 -21.08 -5.83
CA ASN A 65 2.19 -21.49 -5.08
C ASN A 65 0.93 -21.06 -5.80
N SER A 66 -0.06 -21.93 -5.85
CA SER A 66 -1.36 -21.60 -6.42
C SER A 66 -2.51 -21.98 -5.50
N THR A 67 -3.59 -21.23 -5.62
CA THR A 67 -4.85 -21.48 -4.91
C THR A 67 -5.99 -21.37 -5.90
N SER A 68 -6.73 -22.47 -6.07
CA SER A 68 -7.96 -22.53 -6.84
C SER A 68 -9.15 -22.53 -5.89
N ALA A 69 -9.94 -21.48 -5.93
CA ALA A 69 -11.18 -21.35 -5.16
C ALA A 69 -12.37 -21.24 -6.14
N GLU A 70 -13.60 -21.24 -5.59
CA GLU A 70 -14.79 -21.01 -6.40
C GLU A 70 -14.66 -19.69 -7.18
N SER A 71 -14.71 -19.78 -8.49
CA SER A 71 -14.62 -18.67 -9.45
C SER A 71 -13.26 -17.94 -9.51
N ILE A 72 -12.25 -18.28 -8.71
CA ILE A 72 -10.99 -17.51 -8.62
C ILE A 72 -9.77 -18.45 -8.66
N SER A 73 -8.84 -18.13 -9.54
CA SER A 73 -7.46 -18.65 -9.56
C SER A 73 -6.51 -17.57 -9.05
N LEU A 74 -5.67 -17.92 -8.09
CA LEU A 74 -4.58 -17.07 -7.59
C LEU A 74 -3.28 -17.87 -7.69
N VAL A 75 -2.35 -17.41 -8.52
CA VAL A 75 -1.01 -17.99 -8.67
C VAL A 75 0.00 -16.98 -8.15
N THR A 76 0.82 -17.39 -7.20
CA THR A 76 1.88 -16.57 -6.60
C THR A 76 3.23 -17.15 -6.99
N VAL A 77 4.04 -16.33 -7.60
CA VAL A 77 5.39 -16.68 -8.07
C VAL A 77 6.40 -15.89 -7.28
N GLN A 78 7.22 -16.58 -6.52
CA GLN A 78 8.34 -15.98 -5.81
C GLN A 78 9.61 -16.25 -6.61
N PHE A 79 10.35 -15.19 -6.89
CA PHE A 79 11.64 -15.28 -7.56
C PHE A 79 12.78 -15.16 -6.56
N VAL A 80 13.98 -15.57 -6.99
CA VAL A 80 15.19 -15.36 -6.23
C VAL A 80 15.41 -13.87 -5.97
N LEU A 81 15.95 -13.50 -4.81
CA LEU A 81 16.04 -12.10 -4.35
C LEU A 81 16.91 -11.22 -5.26
N GLU A 82 17.81 -11.82 -6.02
CA GLU A 82 18.66 -11.11 -6.98
C GLU A 82 17.90 -10.62 -8.22
N LYS A 83 16.70 -11.16 -8.45
CA LYS A 83 15.87 -10.79 -9.60
C LYS A 83 15.15 -9.49 -9.36
N ASP A 84 15.27 -8.56 -10.28
CA ASP A 84 14.54 -7.29 -10.22
C ASP A 84 13.02 -7.54 -10.29
N PRO A 85 12.22 -7.00 -9.33
CA PRO A 85 10.78 -7.24 -9.26
C PRO A 85 10.01 -6.72 -10.47
N ASP A 86 10.48 -5.64 -11.12
CA ASP A 86 9.84 -5.08 -12.30
C ASP A 86 10.09 -5.96 -13.53
N VAL A 87 11.31 -6.46 -13.66
CA VAL A 87 11.67 -7.45 -14.71
C VAL A 87 10.88 -8.74 -14.52
N ALA A 88 10.80 -9.24 -13.28
CA ALA A 88 10.00 -10.44 -12.95
C ALA A 88 8.52 -10.27 -13.33
N ALA A 89 7.92 -9.15 -12.96
CA ALA A 89 6.52 -8.86 -13.29
C ALA A 89 6.30 -8.72 -14.81
N GLN A 90 7.28 -8.13 -15.54
CA GLN A 90 7.18 -8.01 -16.98
C GLN A 90 7.30 -9.38 -17.69
N GLU A 91 8.25 -10.22 -17.29
CA GLU A 91 8.37 -11.56 -17.84
C GLU A 91 7.13 -12.41 -17.61
N VAL A 92 6.52 -12.31 -16.40
CA VAL A 92 5.25 -12.97 -16.08
C VAL A 92 4.14 -12.47 -17.00
N ARG A 93 3.98 -11.13 -17.17
CA ARG A 93 2.98 -10.56 -18.07
C ARG A 93 3.15 -11.05 -19.51
N ASP A 94 4.38 -11.11 -19.99
CA ASP A 94 4.68 -11.54 -21.35
C ASP A 94 4.29 -13.03 -21.55
N LYS A 95 4.57 -13.89 -20.57
CA LYS A 95 4.15 -15.30 -20.60
C LYS A 95 2.64 -15.47 -20.52
N ILE A 96 1.98 -14.73 -19.64
CA ILE A 96 0.52 -14.76 -19.52
C ILE A 96 -0.14 -14.30 -20.80
N ASN A 97 0.33 -13.21 -21.43
CA ASN A 97 -0.20 -12.71 -22.69
C ASN A 97 -0.15 -13.76 -23.82
N GLN A 98 0.86 -14.64 -23.82
CA GLN A 98 0.98 -15.70 -24.83
C GLN A 98 -0.10 -16.77 -24.68
N ILE A 99 -0.63 -16.99 -23.46
CA ILE A 99 -1.62 -18.03 -23.19
C ILE A 99 -3.04 -17.51 -23.03
N VAL A 100 -3.27 -16.18 -23.02
CA VAL A 100 -4.62 -15.59 -22.86
C VAL A 100 -5.63 -16.19 -23.84
N ALA A 101 -5.24 -16.42 -25.10
CA ALA A 101 -6.11 -17.02 -26.11
C ALA A 101 -6.47 -18.50 -25.84
N GLN A 102 -5.74 -19.16 -24.94
CA GLN A 102 -5.96 -20.55 -24.56
C GLN A 102 -6.87 -20.67 -23.34
N LEU A 103 -7.06 -19.58 -22.60
CA LEU A 103 -7.98 -19.53 -21.45
C LEU A 103 -9.44 -19.55 -21.93
N PRO A 104 -10.38 -19.97 -21.09
CA PRO A 104 -11.81 -19.91 -21.39
C PRO A 104 -12.24 -18.49 -21.79
N ARG A 105 -13.11 -18.36 -22.79
CA ARG A 105 -13.60 -17.06 -23.25
C ARG A 105 -14.38 -16.28 -22.20
N ASP A 106 -15.00 -17.01 -21.26
CA ASP A 106 -15.77 -16.44 -20.15
C ASP A 106 -14.89 -16.08 -18.94
N ALA A 107 -13.59 -16.36 -18.98
CA ALA A 107 -12.66 -15.92 -17.96
C ALA A 107 -12.35 -14.43 -18.10
N ASP A 108 -12.36 -13.71 -16.97
CA ASP A 108 -11.85 -12.34 -16.95
C ASP A 108 -10.33 -12.34 -17.28
N PRO A 109 -9.82 -11.29 -17.94
CA PRO A 109 -8.39 -11.19 -18.24
C PRO A 109 -7.53 -11.34 -16.99
N PRO A 110 -6.41 -12.11 -17.02
CA PRO A 110 -5.51 -12.25 -15.88
C PRO A 110 -4.93 -10.91 -15.44
N ILE A 111 -4.99 -10.63 -14.15
CA ILE A 111 -4.36 -9.46 -13.52
C ILE A 111 -3.04 -9.89 -12.94
N VAL A 112 -1.96 -9.26 -13.36
CA VAL A 112 -0.59 -9.53 -12.89
C VAL A 112 -0.11 -8.35 -12.06
N ASP A 113 0.08 -8.56 -10.76
CA ASP A 113 0.50 -7.54 -9.80
C ASP A 113 1.76 -7.97 -9.02
N LYS A 114 2.60 -7.00 -8.68
CA LYS A 114 3.70 -7.20 -7.70
C LYS A 114 3.16 -7.14 -6.29
N ILE A 115 3.66 -7.99 -5.40
CA ILE A 115 3.44 -7.81 -3.96
C ILE A 115 4.45 -6.78 -3.46
N ALA A 116 3.96 -5.57 -3.21
CA ALA A 116 4.75 -4.53 -2.56
C ALA A 116 4.45 -4.51 -1.05
N THR A 117 5.47 -4.28 -0.23
CA THR A 117 5.32 -4.17 1.23
C THR A 117 4.46 -2.98 1.64
N ASP A 118 4.41 -1.95 0.79
CA ASP A 118 3.56 -0.77 0.94
C ASP A 118 2.12 -0.96 0.45
N ALA A 119 1.78 -2.14 -0.10
CA ALA A 119 0.41 -2.49 -0.52
C ALA A 119 -0.56 -2.70 0.66
N SER A 120 -0.07 -2.74 1.91
CA SER A 120 -0.93 -2.82 3.09
C SER A 120 -1.71 -1.52 3.29
N PRO A 121 -2.99 -1.60 3.74
CA PRO A 121 -3.76 -0.41 4.06
C PRO A 121 -3.09 0.42 5.16
N ILE A 122 -2.97 1.73 4.94
CA ILE A 122 -2.39 2.69 5.90
C ILE A 122 -3.42 3.23 6.89
N LEU A 123 -4.69 3.25 6.48
CA LEU A 123 -5.81 3.73 7.27
C LEU A 123 -7.08 2.97 6.88
N ASN A 124 -7.85 2.54 7.86
CA ASN A 124 -9.19 2.01 7.66
C ASN A 124 -10.22 3.02 8.18
N VAL A 125 -11.09 3.49 7.30
CA VAL A 125 -12.22 4.36 7.64
C VAL A 125 -13.47 3.50 7.76
N VAL A 126 -14.00 3.40 8.97
CA VAL A 126 -15.18 2.59 9.29
C VAL A 126 -16.38 3.49 9.37
N ILE A 127 -17.41 3.21 8.57
CA ILE A 127 -18.64 4.01 8.50
C ILE A 127 -19.80 3.11 8.88
N SER A 128 -20.54 3.51 9.93
CA SER A 128 -21.75 2.83 10.40
C SER A 128 -22.93 3.79 10.41
N SER A 129 -24.09 3.28 10.03
CA SER A 129 -25.36 4.02 10.02
C SER A 129 -26.49 3.07 10.41
N PRO A 130 -27.60 3.56 11.01
CA PRO A 130 -28.80 2.77 11.27
C PRO A 130 -29.60 2.43 9.99
N ARG A 131 -29.19 2.99 8.85
CA ARG A 131 -29.80 2.72 7.55
C ARG A 131 -29.47 1.32 7.05
N GLU A 132 -30.23 0.89 6.04
CA GLU A 132 -29.88 -0.34 5.30
C GLU A 132 -28.45 -0.26 4.75
N LEU A 133 -27.70 -1.35 4.88
CA LEU A 133 -26.28 -1.39 4.50
C LEU A 133 -26.07 -1.11 3.00
N ARG A 134 -27.06 -1.46 2.15
CA ARG A 134 -27.08 -1.14 0.72
C ARG A 134 -27.10 0.37 0.46
N GLU A 135 -27.96 1.09 1.18
CA GLU A 135 -28.05 2.56 1.06
C GLU A 135 -26.77 3.22 1.60
N THR A 136 -26.29 2.73 2.74
CA THR A 136 -25.01 3.18 3.33
C THR A 136 -23.86 2.98 2.36
N THR A 137 -23.72 1.79 1.74
CA THR A 137 -22.69 1.49 0.75
C THR A 137 -22.75 2.47 -0.43
N LYS A 138 -23.94 2.72 -0.97
CA LYS A 138 -24.11 3.65 -2.10
C LYS A 138 -23.68 5.08 -1.73
N LEU A 139 -24.12 5.59 -0.57
CA LEU A 139 -23.75 6.94 -0.13
C LEU A 139 -22.24 7.06 0.15
N VAL A 140 -21.64 6.02 0.71
CA VAL A 140 -20.20 5.97 0.96
C VAL A 140 -19.41 5.95 -0.37
N ASP A 141 -19.86 5.17 -1.35
CA ASP A 141 -19.22 5.13 -2.68
C ASP A 141 -19.33 6.48 -3.40
N ASP A 142 -20.55 7.05 -3.45
CA ASP A 142 -20.82 8.27 -4.22
C ASP A 142 -20.22 9.53 -3.59
N ARG A 143 -20.21 9.63 -2.25
CA ARG A 143 -19.85 10.86 -1.54
C ARG A 143 -18.52 10.82 -0.81
N ILE A 144 -18.07 9.67 -0.36
CA ILE A 144 -16.83 9.56 0.42
C ILE A 144 -15.72 9.01 -0.46
N LYS A 145 -15.87 7.80 -0.98
CA LYS A 145 -14.81 7.10 -1.72
C LYS A 145 -14.29 7.91 -2.90
N LYS A 146 -15.17 8.40 -3.79
CA LYS A 146 -14.79 9.20 -4.96
C LYS A 146 -14.01 10.46 -4.62
N ASN A 147 -14.37 11.12 -3.51
CA ASN A 147 -13.66 12.29 -3.01
C ASN A 147 -12.29 11.95 -2.44
N LEU A 148 -12.16 10.82 -1.76
CA LEU A 148 -10.90 10.36 -1.20
C LEU A 148 -9.95 9.83 -2.27
N GLU A 149 -10.46 9.16 -3.31
CA GLU A 149 -9.65 8.67 -4.45
C GLU A 149 -9.00 9.81 -5.25
N SER A 150 -9.56 11.01 -5.21
CA SER A 150 -9.00 12.18 -5.89
C SER A 150 -7.87 12.87 -5.11
N LEU A 151 -7.60 12.46 -3.87
CA LEU A 151 -6.55 13.07 -3.05
C LEU A 151 -5.15 12.65 -3.52
N PRO A 152 -4.18 13.59 -3.53
CA PRO A 152 -2.82 13.27 -3.87
C PRO A 152 -2.23 12.26 -2.89
N GLY A 153 -1.56 11.25 -3.40
CA GLY A 153 -0.93 10.19 -2.62
C GLY A 153 -1.84 9.02 -2.24
N VAL A 154 -3.16 9.11 -2.45
CA VAL A 154 -4.07 7.97 -2.33
C VAL A 154 -3.93 7.09 -3.57
N GLY A 155 -3.61 5.81 -3.37
CA GLY A 155 -3.42 4.84 -4.46
C GLY A 155 -4.69 4.08 -4.77
N GLN A 156 -5.22 3.36 -3.80
CA GLN A 156 -6.41 2.52 -3.96
C GLN A 156 -7.28 2.57 -2.70
N ILE A 157 -8.59 2.56 -2.90
CA ILE A 157 -9.56 2.41 -1.82
C ILE A 157 -10.39 1.16 -2.06
N ARG A 158 -10.32 0.21 -1.14
CA ARG A 158 -11.05 -1.05 -1.19
C ARG A 158 -12.19 -1.04 -0.18
N PHE A 159 -13.34 -1.57 -0.58
CA PHE A 159 -14.46 -1.82 0.33
C PHE A 159 -14.31 -3.14 1.07
N VAL A 160 -14.74 -3.15 2.33
CA VAL A 160 -14.96 -4.36 3.12
C VAL A 160 -16.32 -4.24 3.82
N GLY A 161 -17.12 -5.30 3.73
CA GLY A 161 -18.45 -5.33 4.33
C GLY A 161 -19.52 -4.59 3.55
N ASP A 162 -19.23 -4.16 2.34
CA ASP A 162 -20.17 -3.46 1.45
C ASP A 162 -21.31 -4.38 0.95
N ARG A 163 -22.39 -3.73 0.49
CA ARG A 163 -23.54 -4.37 -0.13
C ARG A 163 -23.93 -3.58 -1.37
N LYS A 164 -23.34 -3.96 -2.50
CA LYS A 164 -23.67 -3.32 -3.79
C LYS A 164 -25.04 -3.77 -4.26
N ARG A 165 -25.80 -2.84 -4.82
CA ARG A 165 -27.08 -3.14 -5.43
C ARG A 165 -26.90 -4.06 -6.64
N GLN A 166 -27.69 -5.11 -6.70
CA GLN A 166 -27.71 -6.06 -7.80
C GLN A 166 -29.15 -6.44 -8.12
N ILE A 167 -29.55 -6.39 -9.40
CA ILE A 167 -30.80 -6.95 -9.83
C ILE A 167 -30.62 -8.45 -10.02
N GLN A 168 -31.36 -9.22 -9.25
CA GLN A 168 -31.32 -10.69 -9.26
C GLN A 168 -32.49 -11.24 -10.06
N VAL A 169 -32.21 -12.10 -11.00
CA VAL A 169 -33.19 -12.80 -11.83
C VAL A 169 -33.19 -14.28 -11.44
N TRP A 170 -34.16 -14.67 -10.64
CA TRP A 170 -34.30 -16.04 -10.15
C TRP A 170 -35.07 -16.87 -11.17
N LEU A 171 -34.34 -17.71 -11.93
CA LEU A 171 -34.92 -18.55 -12.97
C LEU A 171 -35.67 -19.74 -12.34
N ASN A 172 -36.87 -20.04 -12.90
CA ASN A 172 -37.64 -21.21 -12.54
C ASN A 172 -37.38 -22.33 -13.56
N PRO A 173 -36.74 -23.44 -13.16
CA PRO A 173 -36.37 -24.53 -14.08
C PRO A 173 -37.58 -25.19 -14.77
N GLU A 174 -38.70 -25.35 -14.06
CA GLU A 174 -39.90 -25.98 -14.61
C GLU A 174 -40.55 -25.13 -15.73
N ARG A 175 -40.61 -23.80 -15.49
CA ARG A 175 -41.09 -22.86 -16.49
C ARG A 175 -40.15 -22.77 -17.68
N MET A 176 -38.84 -22.73 -17.47
CA MET A 176 -37.83 -22.76 -18.51
C MET A 176 -38.00 -24.01 -19.40
N PHE A 177 -38.17 -25.17 -18.76
CA PHE A 177 -38.40 -26.42 -19.48
C PHE A 177 -39.69 -26.37 -20.32
N ALA A 178 -40.77 -25.84 -19.76
CA ALA A 178 -42.05 -25.69 -20.47
C ALA A 178 -41.91 -24.81 -21.72
N TYR A 179 -41.10 -23.75 -21.67
CA TYR A 179 -40.78 -22.88 -22.79
C TYR A 179 -39.59 -23.33 -23.63
N ARG A 180 -39.00 -24.51 -23.32
CA ARG A 180 -37.78 -25.07 -23.98
C ARG A 180 -36.62 -24.07 -24.08
N LEU A 181 -36.39 -23.32 -23.03
CA LEU A 181 -35.32 -22.35 -22.90
C LEU A 181 -34.16 -22.89 -22.06
N ASN A 182 -32.96 -22.54 -22.46
CA ASN A 182 -31.75 -22.77 -21.64
C ASN A 182 -31.28 -21.48 -21.00
N VAL A 183 -30.38 -21.60 -20.00
CA VAL A 183 -29.85 -20.46 -19.22
C VAL A 183 -29.07 -19.51 -20.15
N ASP A 184 -28.31 -20.05 -21.11
CA ASP A 184 -27.50 -19.25 -22.01
C ASP A 184 -28.34 -18.34 -22.93
N GLN A 185 -29.51 -18.81 -23.37
CA GLN A 185 -30.45 -17.98 -24.14
C GLN A 185 -30.95 -16.80 -23.30
N VAL A 186 -31.29 -17.05 -22.01
CA VAL A 186 -31.74 -15.99 -21.11
C VAL A 186 -30.61 -15.00 -20.85
N ARG A 187 -29.40 -15.49 -20.61
CA ARG A 187 -28.20 -14.66 -20.40
C ARG A 187 -27.92 -13.78 -21.63
N ALA A 188 -27.92 -14.36 -22.81
CA ALA A 188 -27.70 -13.65 -24.05
C ALA A 188 -28.76 -12.57 -24.30
N ALA A 189 -30.06 -12.87 -24.07
CA ALA A 189 -31.14 -11.92 -24.23
C ALA A 189 -31.01 -10.72 -23.26
N LEU A 190 -30.68 -10.99 -21.98
CA LEU A 190 -30.44 -9.94 -20.99
C LEU A 190 -29.24 -9.06 -21.39
N ALA A 191 -28.14 -9.67 -21.85
CA ALA A 191 -26.97 -8.95 -22.31
C ALA A 191 -27.27 -8.05 -23.53
N LEU A 192 -28.04 -8.52 -24.48
CA LEU A 192 -28.40 -7.77 -25.69
C LEU A 192 -29.38 -6.63 -25.42
N GLN A 193 -30.31 -6.78 -24.48
CA GLN A 193 -31.36 -5.79 -24.23
C GLN A 193 -31.04 -4.82 -23.08
N ASN A 194 -29.95 -5.02 -22.36
CA ASN A 194 -29.49 -4.13 -21.28
C ASN A 194 -28.19 -3.42 -21.66
N VAL A 195 -28.10 -2.87 -22.85
CA VAL A 195 -26.94 -2.20 -23.41
C VAL A 195 -27.25 -0.80 -23.86
N GLU A 196 -26.46 0.19 -23.50
CA GLU A 196 -26.45 1.50 -24.11
C GLU A 196 -25.65 1.44 -25.41
N VAL A 197 -26.31 1.55 -26.55
CA VAL A 197 -25.66 1.64 -27.85
C VAL A 197 -25.45 3.13 -28.18
N PRO A 198 -24.21 3.57 -28.52
CA PRO A 198 -23.99 4.95 -28.95
C PRO A 198 -24.90 5.32 -30.14
N GLY A 199 -25.77 6.31 -29.96
CA GLY A 199 -26.69 6.76 -31.00
C GLY A 199 -26.05 7.66 -32.06
N GLY A 200 -24.74 7.96 -31.91
CA GLY A 200 -24.03 8.90 -32.78
C GLY A 200 -24.34 10.37 -32.47
N ARG A 201 -24.18 11.22 -33.46
CA ARG A 201 -24.40 12.67 -33.35
C ARG A 201 -25.16 13.18 -34.56
N ILE A 202 -25.89 14.25 -34.38
CA ILE A 202 -26.60 14.98 -35.45
C ILE A 202 -25.94 16.35 -35.55
N ASP A 203 -25.41 16.67 -36.73
CA ASP A 203 -24.88 17.99 -37.04
C ASP A 203 -25.97 18.89 -37.55
N GLN A 204 -26.25 19.98 -36.81
CA GLN A 204 -27.20 21.01 -37.20
C GLN A 204 -26.48 22.36 -37.39
N GLY A 205 -25.63 22.46 -38.42
CA GLY A 205 -24.83 23.65 -38.68
C GLY A 205 -23.83 23.95 -37.54
N PRO A 206 -23.98 25.05 -36.77
CA PRO A 206 -23.07 25.41 -35.72
C PRO A 206 -23.26 24.58 -34.40
N ARG A 207 -24.25 23.69 -34.37
CA ARG A 207 -24.56 22.86 -33.18
C ARG A 207 -24.44 21.40 -33.51
N GLU A 208 -23.74 20.68 -32.66
CA GLU A 208 -23.63 19.21 -32.63
C GLU A 208 -24.50 18.68 -31.48
N VAL A 209 -25.43 17.79 -31.77
CA VAL A 209 -26.30 17.17 -30.77
C VAL A 209 -25.94 15.69 -30.67
N ALA A 210 -25.44 15.28 -29.51
CA ALA A 210 -25.19 13.87 -29.22
C ALA A 210 -26.52 13.13 -29.01
N VAL A 211 -26.70 12.03 -29.71
CA VAL A 211 -27.88 11.16 -29.56
C VAL A 211 -27.51 10.05 -28.58
N ARG A 212 -28.23 9.99 -27.45
CA ARG A 212 -28.08 8.93 -26.47
C ARG A 212 -29.27 7.98 -26.54
N THR A 213 -29.02 6.70 -26.72
CA THR A 213 -30.07 5.68 -26.62
C THR A 213 -30.18 5.21 -25.16
N LEU A 214 -31.37 5.33 -24.57
CA LEU A 214 -31.67 4.86 -23.22
C LEU A 214 -32.03 3.36 -23.29
N GLY A 215 -31.02 2.52 -23.56
CA GLY A 215 -31.21 1.07 -23.66
C GLY A 215 -30.96 0.30 -22.36
N ARG A 216 -30.46 0.99 -21.32
CA ARG A 216 -30.18 0.35 -20.04
C ARG A 216 -31.39 0.37 -19.14
N VAL A 217 -31.74 -0.81 -18.63
CA VAL A 217 -32.93 -0.99 -17.77
C VAL A 217 -32.53 -0.57 -16.34
N GLU A 218 -33.21 0.41 -15.74
CA GLU A 218 -32.93 0.94 -14.42
C GLU A 218 -33.84 0.35 -13.33
N ASN A 219 -35.06 -0.04 -13.68
CA ASN A 219 -36.06 -0.52 -12.75
C ASN A 219 -36.26 -2.04 -12.83
N PRO A 220 -36.34 -2.74 -11.66
CA PRO A 220 -36.62 -4.18 -11.62
C PRO A 220 -37.85 -4.60 -12.45
N LYS A 221 -38.91 -3.80 -12.41
CA LYS A 221 -40.16 -4.04 -13.20
C LYS A 221 -39.97 -3.98 -14.71
N GLU A 222 -38.96 -3.28 -15.19
CA GLU A 222 -38.62 -3.22 -16.58
C GLU A 222 -37.88 -4.47 -17.05
N PHE A 223 -37.05 -5.06 -16.17
CA PHE A 223 -36.41 -6.36 -16.40
C PHE A 223 -37.46 -7.47 -16.62
N GLU A 224 -38.59 -7.43 -15.91
CA GLU A 224 -39.66 -8.39 -16.08
C GLU A 224 -40.24 -8.40 -17.54
N LYS A 225 -40.17 -7.26 -18.24
CA LYS A 225 -40.66 -7.08 -19.58
C LYS A 225 -39.69 -7.51 -20.68
N VAL A 226 -38.43 -7.77 -20.35
CA VAL A 226 -37.41 -8.19 -21.32
C VAL A 226 -37.83 -9.46 -22.00
N VAL A 227 -37.81 -9.47 -23.34
CA VAL A 227 -38.20 -10.62 -24.18
C VAL A 227 -37.00 -11.54 -24.33
N VAL A 228 -37.13 -12.78 -23.88
CA VAL A 228 -36.07 -13.79 -23.91
C VAL A 228 -36.11 -14.62 -25.18
N ALA A 229 -37.31 -14.91 -25.65
CA ALA A 229 -37.52 -15.68 -26.85
C ALA A 229 -38.88 -15.36 -27.45
N THR A 230 -39.16 -15.84 -28.68
CA THR A 230 -40.46 -15.76 -29.32
C THR A 230 -40.87 -17.18 -29.69
N GLN A 231 -42.00 -17.64 -29.19
CA GLN A 231 -42.62 -18.91 -29.61
C GLN A 231 -43.79 -18.64 -30.57
N GLY A 232 -43.56 -18.95 -31.84
CA GLY A 232 -44.53 -18.53 -32.88
C GLY A 232 -44.60 -17.00 -32.94
N SER A 233 -45.76 -16.43 -32.61
CA SER A 233 -45.98 -14.97 -32.55
C SER A 233 -46.04 -14.42 -31.11
N VAL A 234 -45.85 -15.25 -30.08
CA VAL A 234 -45.96 -14.83 -28.68
C VAL A 234 -44.59 -14.61 -28.09
N PRO A 235 -44.27 -13.38 -27.57
CA PRO A 235 -43.04 -13.13 -26.91
C PRO A 235 -43.03 -13.74 -25.50
N VAL A 236 -42.01 -14.52 -25.16
CA VAL A 236 -41.76 -15.03 -23.83
C VAL A 236 -40.88 -14.01 -23.07
N ARG A 237 -41.38 -13.52 -21.95
CA ARG A 237 -40.71 -12.50 -21.14
C ARG A 237 -40.05 -13.10 -19.93
N ILE A 238 -39.15 -12.35 -19.29
CA ILE A 238 -38.52 -12.72 -18.04
C ILE A 238 -39.59 -13.04 -16.97
N SER A 239 -40.66 -12.27 -16.87
CA SER A 239 -41.78 -12.55 -15.93
C SER A 239 -42.40 -13.93 -16.07
N ASP A 240 -42.33 -14.53 -17.27
CA ASP A 240 -42.93 -15.84 -17.51
C ASP A 240 -42.10 -16.99 -17.00
N ILE A 241 -40.77 -16.78 -16.90
CA ILE A 241 -39.78 -17.82 -16.55
C ILE A 241 -39.00 -17.54 -15.29
N ALA A 242 -39.05 -16.32 -14.74
CA ALA A 242 -38.23 -15.90 -13.61
C ALA A 242 -38.95 -14.92 -12.69
N GLN A 243 -38.42 -14.75 -11.51
CA GLN A 243 -38.74 -13.69 -10.54
C GLN A 243 -37.62 -12.68 -10.52
N VAL A 244 -37.91 -11.39 -10.65
CA VAL A 244 -36.92 -10.31 -10.60
C VAL A 244 -37.00 -9.66 -9.22
N THR A 245 -35.87 -9.56 -8.55
CA THR A 245 -35.76 -8.90 -7.23
C THR A 245 -34.67 -7.83 -7.23
N ASP A 246 -34.93 -6.70 -6.57
CA ASP A 246 -33.94 -5.67 -6.31
C ASP A 246 -33.18 -6.06 -5.03
N GLY A 247 -32.11 -6.80 -5.21
CA GLY A 247 -31.29 -7.35 -4.13
C GLY A 247 -29.94 -6.67 -3.99
N VAL A 248 -29.04 -7.39 -3.34
CA VAL A 248 -27.63 -7.02 -3.16
C VAL A 248 -26.73 -8.13 -3.66
N GLU A 249 -25.53 -7.78 -4.04
CA GLU A 249 -24.47 -8.73 -4.37
C GLU A 249 -24.23 -9.68 -3.19
N GLU A 250 -23.90 -10.92 -3.49
CA GLU A 250 -23.63 -11.93 -2.46
C GLU A 250 -22.55 -11.46 -1.49
N PRO A 251 -22.83 -11.48 -0.17
CA PRO A 251 -21.91 -10.96 0.83
C PRO A 251 -20.67 -11.84 0.98
N ARG A 252 -19.52 -11.35 0.51
CA ARG A 252 -18.22 -12.02 0.65
C ARG A 252 -17.40 -11.54 1.84
N SER A 253 -17.79 -10.42 2.44
CA SER A 253 -17.14 -9.82 3.61
C SER A 253 -18.17 -9.25 4.58
N LEU A 254 -17.81 -9.18 5.86
CA LEU A 254 -18.62 -8.63 6.93
C LEU A 254 -17.79 -7.64 7.74
N ALA A 255 -18.35 -6.45 7.98
CA ALA A 255 -17.77 -5.47 8.87
C ALA A 255 -18.79 -5.01 9.92
N ARG A 256 -18.33 -4.81 11.15
CA ARG A 256 -19.14 -4.31 12.26
C ARG A 256 -18.34 -3.30 13.08
N LEU A 257 -19.00 -2.27 13.52
CA LEU A 257 -18.47 -1.29 14.46
C LEU A 257 -19.29 -1.38 15.77
N ASN A 258 -18.67 -1.86 16.84
CA ASN A 258 -19.34 -2.03 18.15
C ASN A 258 -20.66 -2.83 18.04
N GLY A 259 -20.65 -3.92 17.24
CA GLY A 259 -21.80 -4.77 17.02
C GLY A 259 -22.76 -4.33 15.90
N SER A 260 -22.75 -3.05 15.51
CA SER A 260 -23.57 -2.52 14.41
C SER A 260 -22.96 -2.80 13.05
N PRO A 261 -23.76 -3.12 12.00
CA PRO A 261 -23.25 -3.24 10.65
C PRO A 261 -22.52 -1.98 10.19
N ALA A 262 -21.42 -2.17 9.48
CA ALA A 262 -20.58 -1.08 9.01
C ALA A 262 -20.00 -1.38 7.62
N VAL A 263 -19.56 -0.33 6.96
CA VAL A 263 -18.76 -0.38 5.72
C VAL A 263 -17.38 0.15 6.05
N VAL A 264 -16.34 -0.55 5.63
CA VAL A 264 -14.94 -0.13 5.81
C VAL A 264 -14.35 0.25 4.46
N LEU A 265 -13.68 1.39 4.44
CA LEU A 265 -12.81 1.80 3.35
C LEU A 265 -11.37 1.55 3.78
N GLU A 266 -10.72 0.58 3.17
CA GLU A 266 -9.29 0.32 3.31
C GLU A 266 -8.53 1.23 2.35
N ILE A 267 -7.77 2.17 2.90
CA ILE A 267 -7.04 3.16 2.12
C ILE A 267 -5.58 2.72 2.00
N ARG A 268 -5.12 2.61 0.76
CA ARG A 268 -3.73 2.33 0.40
C ARG A 268 -3.12 3.57 -0.21
N LYS A 269 -1.87 3.83 0.08
CA LYS A 269 -1.12 4.95 -0.52
C LYS A 269 -0.55 4.58 -1.89
N GLN A 270 -0.23 5.58 -2.67
CA GLN A 270 0.64 5.41 -3.84
C GLN A 270 2.07 5.11 -3.40
N ALA A 271 2.77 4.27 -4.14
CA ALA A 271 4.17 3.96 -3.87
C ALA A 271 5.00 5.26 -3.83
N GLY A 272 5.89 5.37 -2.85
CA GLY A 272 6.78 6.52 -2.71
C GLY A 272 6.19 7.76 -2.03
N THR A 273 4.90 7.78 -1.68
CA THR A 273 4.28 8.91 -0.98
C THR A 273 4.46 8.82 0.54
N ASN A 274 4.43 9.97 1.21
CA ASN A 274 4.54 10.05 2.67
C ASN A 274 3.24 9.55 3.34
N THR A 275 3.36 8.56 4.20
CA THR A 275 2.22 7.93 4.89
C THR A 275 1.47 8.91 5.80
N LEU A 276 2.18 9.77 6.55
CA LEU A 276 1.56 10.73 7.47
C LEU A 276 0.76 11.80 6.72
N ASP A 277 1.31 12.33 5.62
CA ASP A 277 0.63 13.35 4.81
C ASP A 277 -0.64 12.80 4.18
N VAL A 278 -0.59 11.58 3.64
CA VAL A 278 -1.77 10.95 3.03
C VAL A 278 -2.86 10.73 4.08
N ILE A 279 -2.51 10.20 5.27
CA ILE A 279 -3.49 9.99 6.35
C ILE A 279 -4.07 11.32 6.83
N SER A 280 -3.25 12.36 6.98
CA SER A 280 -3.70 13.69 7.39
C SER A 280 -4.69 14.28 6.38
N ASN A 281 -4.33 14.26 5.08
CA ASN A 281 -5.19 14.76 4.00
C ASN A 281 -6.53 13.99 3.94
N VAL A 282 -6.50 12.67 4.15
CA VAL A 282 -7.72 11.85 4.19
C VAL A 282 -8.60 12.23 5.37
N LYS A 283 -8.02 12.37 6.57
CA LYS A 283 -8.79 12.75 7.77
C LYS A 283 -9.40 14.15 7.63
N GLU A 284 -8.62 15.10 7.13
CA GLU A 284 -9.08 16.48 6.88
C GLU A 284 -10.24 16.48 5.87
N ARG A 285 -10.10 15.76 4.75
CA ARG A 285 -11.18 15.64 3.76
C ARG A 285 -12.43 14.99 4.33
N ILE A 286 -12.30 14.00 5.21
CA ILE A 286 -13.45 13.37 5.86
C ILE A 286 -14.16 14.35 6.80
N GLU A 287 -13.41 15.20 7.55
CA GLU A 287 -14.02 16.23 8.39
C GLU A 287 -14.81 17.25 7.54
N GLU A 288 -14.28 17.68 6.40
CA GLU A 288 -15.00 18.53 5.45
C GLU A 288 -16.28 17.86 4.93
N LEU A 289 -16.19 16.58 4.57
CA LEU A 289 -17.33 15.83 4.04
C LEU A 289 -18.41 15.57 5.08
N LYS A 290 -18.10 15.53 6.39
CA LYS A 290 -19.09 15.36 7.46
C LYS A 290 -20.22 16.40 7.42
N ALA A 291 -19.93 17.61 6.98
CA ALA A 291 -20.95 18.66 6.82
C ALA A 291 -22.02 18.34 5.76
N PHE A 292 -21.68 17.48 4.79
CA PHE A 292 -22.54 17.09 3.67
C PHE A 292 -23.13 15.69 3.81
N LEU A 293 -22.72 14.95 4.86
CA LEU A 293 -23.22 13.62 5.17
C LEU A 293 -24.44 13.69 6.08
N PRO A 294 -25.34 12.70 6.01
CA PRO A 294 -26.41 12.58 6.97
C PRO A 294 -25.89 12.50 8.41
N PRO A 295 -26.56 13.13 9.39
CA PRO A 295 -26.08 13.19 10.77
C PRO A 295 -26.07 11.84 11.50
N ASP A 296 -26.70 10.82 10.95
CA ASP A 296 -26.77 9.46 11.45
C ASP A 296 -25.51 8.61 11.09
N PHE A 297 -24.60 9.16 10.29
CA PHE A 297 -23.35 8.50 9.92
C PHE A 297 -22.33 8.62 11.06
N LYS A 298 -21.90 7.46 11.59
CA LYS A 298 -20.80 7.37 12.56
C LYS A 298 -19.53 6.96 11.82
N ILE A 299 -18.51 7.80 11.90
CA ILE A 299 -17.21 7.55 11.28
C ILE A 299 -16.18 7.28 12.38
N ALA A 300 -15.47 6.18 12.26
CA ALA A 300 -14.37 5.81 13.13
C ALA A 300 -13.15 5.42 12.30
N TYR A 301 -11.97 5.62 12.88
CA TYR A 301 -10.73 5.22 12.26
C TYR A 301 -10.17 3.98 12.96
N THR A 302 -9.78 2.99 12.19
CA THR A 302 -9.10 1.81 12.70
C THR A 302 -7.87 1.55 11.83
N ARG A 303 -6.90 0.78 12.35
CA ARG A 303 -5.63 0.54 11.66
C ARG A 303 -4.97 1.84 11.19
N ASP A 304 -4.99 2.85 12.05
CA ASP A 304 -4.38 4.15 11.78
C ASP A 304 -2.88 4.07 12.04
N GLN A 305 -2.08 4.05 10.99
CA GLN A 305 -0.63 3.99 11.12
C GLN A 305 -0.02 5.32 11.58
N SER A 306 -0.73 6.45 11.43
CA SER A 306 -0.19 7.77 11.78
C SER A 306 0.13 7.89 13.27
N GLY A 307 -0.74 7.36 14.15
CA GLY A 307 -0.51 7.36 15.59
C GLY A 307 0.77 6.62 15.96
N PHE A 308 0.91 5.38 15.49
CA PHE A 308 2.10 4.58 15.77
C PHE A 308 3.39 5.20 15.21
N ILE A 309 3.35 5.73 13.99
CA ILE A 309 4.51 6.40 13.37
C ILE A 309 4.88 7.64 14.20
N TYR A 310 3.91 8.45 14.60
CA TYR A 310 4.13 9.64 15.41
C TYR A 310 4.71 9.30 16.78
N ASP A 311 4.12 8.33 17.49
CA ASP A 311 4.58 7.90 18.82
C ASP A 311 6.00 7.32 18.75
N SER A 312 6.30 6.50 17.73
CA SER A 312 7.65 5.95 17.51
C SER A 312 8.66 7.07 17.26
N PHE A 313 8.27 8.05 16.47
CA PHE A 313 9.12 9.20 16.16
C PHE A 313 9.39 10.05 17.40
N MET A 314 8.36 10.36 18.20
CA MET A 314 8.51 11.12 19.45
C MET A 314 9.36 10.37 20.46
N ALA A 315 9.19 9.05 20.58
CA ALA A 315 10.01 8.23 21.46
C ALA A 315 11.51 8.26 21.07
N VAL A 316 11.80 8.18 19.77
CA VAL A 316 13.18 8.30 19.28
C VAL A 316 13.75 9.68 19.58
N GLN A 317 12.98 10.74 19.35
CA GLN A 317 13.41 12.10 19.65
C GLN A 317 13.67 12.30 21.16
N GLU A 318 12.79 11.78 22.00
CA GLU A 318 12.98 11.80 23.47
C GLU A 318 14.26 11.07 23.88
N HIS A 319 14.51 9.87 23.34
CA HIS A 319 15.71 9.11 23.62
C HIS A 319 16.99 9.78 23.12
N LEU A 320 16.93 10.45 21.95
CA LEU A 320 18.04 11.25 21.43
C LEU A 320 18.38 12.42 22.36
N VAL A 321 17.36 13.17 22.81
CA VAL A 321 17.55 14.29 23.73
C VAL A 321 18.03 13.82 25.09
N LEU A 322 17.39 12.78 25.64
CA LEU A 322 17.78 12.22 26.94
C LEU A 322 19.20 11.64 26.89
N GLY A 323 19.55 10.88 25.85
CA GLY A 323 20.89 10.34 25.63
C GLY A 323 21.93 11.45 25.49
N GLY A 324 21.62 12.50 24.75
CA GLY A 324 22.49 13.68 24.62
C GLY A 324 22.72 14.41 25.95
N ILE A 325 21.67 14.57 26.77
CA ILE A 325 21.75 15.18 28.10
C ILE A 325 22.62 14.31 29.05
N LEU A 326 22.34 13.00 29.10
CA LEU A 326 23.11 12.07 29.97
C LEU A 326 24.58 12.02 29.55
N ALA A 327 24.84 11.96 28.26
CA ALA A 327 26.22 12.03 27.76
C ALA A 327 26.90 13.37 28.11
N GLY A 328 26.19 14.49 27.97
CA GLY A 328 26.68 15.79 28.40
C GLY A 328 27.01 15.84 29.90
N ILE A 329 26.18 15.24 30.76
CA ILE A 329 26.42 15.14 32.18
C ILE A 329 27.70 14.34 32.47
N ILE A 330 27.89 13.20 31.80
CA ILE A 330 29.09 12.37 31.93
C ILE A 330 30.33 13.17 31.50
N VAL A 331 30.32 13.81 30.35
CA VAL A 331 31.39 14.68 29.86
C VAL A 331 31.70 15.78 30.85
N LEU A 332 30.69 16.41 31.46
CA LEU A 332 30.89 17.47 32.47
C LEU A 332 31.53 16.94 33.73
N LEU A 333 31.17 15.72 34.18
CA LEU A 333 31.75 15.10 35.35
C LEU A 333 33.24 14.78 35.16
N PHE A 334 33.65 14.30 33.99
CA PHE A 334 35.00 13.91 33.66
C PHE A 334 35.89 15.10 33.31
N ILE A 335 35.47 15.97 32.41
CA ILE A 335 36.27 17.10 31.90
C ILE A 335 36.18 18.32 32.85
N ARG A 336 35.13 18.40 33.70
CA ARG A 336 34.85 19.50 34.65
C ARG A 336 34.83 20.90 34.03
N SER A 337 34.53 20.97 32.72
CA SER A 337 34.46 22.20 31.93
C SER A 337 33.14 22.29 31.17
N TRP A 338 32.27 23.20 31.59
CA TRP A 338 30.96 23.35 30.93
C TRP A 338 31.07 23.81 29.45
N ARG A 339 32.15 24.56 29.11
CA ARG A 339 32.41 24.99 27.73
C ARG A 339 32.74 23.82 26.81
N SER A 340 33.60 22.90 27.27
CA SER A 340 33.97 21.69 26.55
C SER A 340 32.76 20.75 26.38
N THR A 341 31.95 20.66 27.44
CA THR A 341 30.67 19.88 27.38
C THR A 341 29.73 20.46 26.33
N LEU A 342 29.58 21.77 26.24
CA LEU A 342 28.74 22.40 25.24
C LEU A 342 29.23 22.13 23.79
N ILE A 343 30.56 22.14 23.60
CA ILE A 343 31.17 21.82 22.31
C ILE A 343 30.87 20.39 21.88
N ALA A 344 31.06 19.42 22.84
CA ALA A 344 30.68 18.02 22.58
C ALA A 344 29.21 17.85 22.30
N ALA A 345 28.33 18.55 23.04
CA ALA A 345 26.88 18.46 22.85
C ALA A 345 26.43 18.98 21.48
N VAL A 346 27.14 19.97 20.88
CA VAL A 346 26.82 20.46 19.52
C VAL A 346 27.21 19.47 18.43
N ALA A 347 28.15 18.55 18.68
CA ALA A 347 28.54 17.53 17.71
C ALA A 347 27.36 16.59 17.34
N ILE A 348 26.47 16.30 18.31
CA ILE A 348 25.32 15.42 18.08
C ILE A 348 24.35 15.96 17.01
N PRO A 349 23.76 17.16 17.19
CA PRO A 349 22.81 17.68 16.21
C PRO A 349 23.45 17.93 14.85
N THR A 350 24.72 18.35 14.78
CA THR A 350 25.43 18.52 13.50
C THR A 350 25.60 17.21 12.74
N SER A 351 25.95 16.11 13.43
CA SER A 351 26.06 14.78 12.82
C SER A 351 24.72 14.23 12.35
N ILE A 352 23.65 14.45 13.12
CA ILE A 352 22.30 14.02 12.76
C ILE A 352 21.81 14.78 11.50
N ILE A 353 22.04 16.09 11.44
CA ILE A 353 21.67 16.91 10.27
C ILE A 353 22.44 16.45 9.03
N ALA A 354 23.73 16.17 9.16
CA ALA A 354 24.53 15.63 8.07
C ALA A 354 23.99 14.26 7.59
N THR A 355 23.61 13.39 8.53
CA THR A 355 23.02 12.09 8.21
C THR A 355 21.68 12.23 7.48
N TYR A 356 20.79 13.12 7.92
CA TYR A 356 19.52 13.39 7.22
C TYR A 356 19.73 13.89 5.80
N THR A 357 20.75 14.73 5.60
CA THR A 357 21.10 15.22 4.27
C THR A 357 21.52 14.06 3.36
N LEU A 358 22.39 13.17 3.85
CA LEU A 358 22.83 11.99 3.11
C LEU A 358 21.67 11.01 2.83
N MET A 359 20.81 10.75 3.81
CA MET A 359 19.62 9.93 3.65
C MET A 359 18.69 10.47 2.55
N ASN A 360 18.46 11.78 2.54
CA ASN A 360 17.64 12.42 1.52
C ASN A 360 18.26 12.31 0.12
N LEU A 361 19.58 12.49 -0.01
CA LEU A 361 20.29 12.32 -1.28
C LEU A 361 20.23 10.88 -1.80
N MET A 362 20.22 9.90 -0.92
CA MET A 362 20.14 8.48 -1.26
C MET A 362 18.67 7.98 -1.40
N GLY A 363 17.68 8.84 -1.21
CA GLY A 363 16.26 8.48 -1.31
C GLY A 363 15.75 7.60 -0.17
N PHE A 364 16.45 7.56 0.98
CA PHE A 364 15.99 6.83 2.15
C PHE A 364 14.87 7.58 2.87
N THR A 365 13.96 6.81 3.48
CA THR A 365 12.87 7.35 4.30
C THR A 365 13.17 7.20 5.79
N LEU A 366 12.58 8.08 6.60
CA LEU A 366 12.55 7.89 8.04
C LEU A 366 11.54 6.79 8.38
N ASN A 367 12.03 5.68 8.88
CA ASN A 367 11.22 4.55 9.30
C ASN A 367 11.77 3.99 10.62
N GLN A 368 11.05 3.04 11.22
CA GLN A 368 11.43 2.50 12.51
C GLN A 368 12.87 1.95 12.55
N ILE A 369 13.33 1.32 11.47
CA ILE A 369 14.69 0.74 11.40
C ILE A 369 15.75 1.83 11.29
N THR A 370 15.53 2.84 10.41
CA THR A 370 16.48 3.95 10.26
C THR A 370 16.55 4.80 11.52
N MET A 371 15.43 4.99 12.23
CA MET A 371 15.40 5.71 13.50
C MET A 371 16.12 4.95 14.62
N LEU A 372 15.94 3.63 14.70
CA LEU A 372 16.69 2.80 15.64
C LEU A 372 18.21 2.86 15.39
N GLY A 373 18.60 2.84 14.11
CA GLY A 373 20.00 3.03 13.70
C GLY A 373 20.56 4.39 14.15
N LEU A 374 19.78 5.46 13.99
CA LEU A 374 20.18 6.81 14.44
C LEU A 374 20.40 6.87 15.95
N VAL A 375 19.49 6.29 16.76
CA VAL A 375 19.64 6.23 18.23
C VAL A 375 20.92 5.49 18.63
N LEU A 376 21.19 4.35 18.00
CA LEU A 376 22.38 3.55 18.26
C LEU A 376 23.65 4.32 17.92
N MET A 377 23.68 5.05 16.80
CA MET A 377 24.86 5.79 16.34
C MET A 377 25.17 7.03 17.16
N VAL A 378 24.20 7.62 17.86
CA VAL A 378 24.43 8.79 18.73
C VAL A 378 25.47 8.49 19.81
N GLY A 379 25.41 7.32 20.44
CA GLY A 379 26.42 6.90 21.45
C GLY A 379 27.84 6.88 20.89
N ILE A 380 27.99 6.35 19.67
CA ILE A 380 29.30 6.23 18.99
C ILE A 380 29.85 7.62 18.62
N VAL A 381 28.99 8.51 18.11
CA VAL A 381 29.41 9.88 17.75
C VAL A 381 29.87 10.69 18.95
N ILE A 382 29.23 10.48 20.11
CA ILE A 382 29.62 11.15 21.34
C ILE A 382 31.01 10.66 21.82
N ASP A 383 31.29 9.37 21.76
CA ASP A 383 32.56 8.79 22.17
C ASP A 383 33.73 9.38 21.36
N ASP A 384 33.61 9.46 20.05
CA ASP A 384 34.62 10.09 19.19
C ASP A 384 34.86 11.56 19.58
N ALA A 385 33.78 12.31 19.84
CA ALA A 385 33.86 13.70 20.26
C ALA A 385 34.56 13.84 21.64
N ILE A 386 34.27 12.92 22.58
CA ILE A 386 34.89 12.90 23.94
C ILE A 386 36.39 12.67 23.85
N VAL A 387 36.81 11.69 23.07
CA VAL A 387 38.25 11.33 22.93
C VAL A 387 39.05 12.49 22.34
N VAL A 388 38.47 13.16 21.31
CA VAL A 388 39.13 14.36 20.73
C VAL A 388 39.23 15.50 21.75
N LEU A 389 38.14 15.78 22.47
CA LEU A 389 38.11 16.85 23.46
C LEU A 389 39.05 16.56 24.64
N GLU A 390 39.13 15.32 25.12
CA GLU A 390 40.07 14.91 26.20
C GLU A 390 41.49 15.19 25.76
N ASN A 391 41.87 14.81 24.54
CA ASN A 391 43.24 15.05 24.08
C ASN A 391 43.55 16.54 23.91
N ILE A 392 42.61 17.34 23.43
CA ILE A 392 42.76 18.81 23.35
C ILE A 392 42.95 19.37 24.76
N PHE A 393 42.14 18.92 25.73
CA PHE A 393 42.25 19.37 27.12
C PHE A 393 43.57 19.01 27.74
N ARG A 394 44.06 17.80 27.49
CA ARG A 394 45.41 17.35 27.93
C ARG A 394 46.52 18.25 27.38
N PHE A 395 46.45 18.66 26.10
CA PHE A 395 47.43 19.60 25.52
C PHE A 395 47.36 21.00 26.16
N MET A 396 46.18 21.46 26.58
CA MET A 396 46.04 22.72 27.30
C MET A 396 46.61 22.64 28.72
N GLU A 397 46.38 21.57 29.46
CA GLU A 397 46.84 21.44 30.84
C GLU A 397 48.31 21.05 30.95
N GLU A 398 48.76 20.02 30.24
CA GLU A 398 50.11 19.50 30.34
C GLU A 398 51.13 20.34 29.58
N LYS A 399 50.78 20.75 28.35
CA LYS A 399 51.69 21.51 27.47
C LYS A 399 51.50 23.02 27.56
N LYS A 400 50.51 23.49 28.34
CA LYS A 400 50.17 24.92 28.55
C LYS A 400 49.99 25.70 27.26
N MET A 401 49.46 25.02 26.25
CA MET A 401 49.16 25.62 24.94
C MET A 401 47.89 26.47 25.00
N SER A 402 47.80 27.48 24.12
CA SER A 402 46.55 28.23 23.94
C SER A 402 45.45 27.28 23.42
N ALA A 403 44.17 27.62 23.66
CA ALA A 403 43.04 26.76 23.23
C ALA A 403 43.05 26.46 21.73
N MET A 404 43.42 27.43 20.88
CA MET A 404 43.49 27.27 19.43
C MET A 404 44.66 26.36 19.01
N GLU A 405 45.83 26.54 19.58
CA GLU A 405 46.99 25.67 19.32
C GLU A 405 46.75 24.22 19.80
N ALA A 406 46.19 24.08 21.01
CA ALA A 406 45.84 22.80 21.56
C ALA A 406 44.80 22.07 20.70
N ALA A 407 43.81 22.79 20.16
CA ALA A 407 42.82 22.21 19.27
C ALA A 407 43.45 21.66 17.97
N VAL A 408 44.36 22.42 17.34
CA VAL A 408 45.04 22.00 16.11
C VAL A 408 46.00 20.83 16.38
N HIS A 409 46.84 20.94 17.38
CA HIS A 409 47.83 19.91 17.68
C HIS A 409 47.22 18.66 18.33
N GLY A 410 46.27 18.83 19.23
CA GLY A 410 45.59 17.72 19.89
C GLY A 410 44.75 16.89 18.92
N THR A 411 44.04 17.54 18.00
CA THR A 411 43.27 16.82 16.97
C THR A 411 44.20 16.10 15.98
N ARG A 412 45.31 16.74 15.59
CA ARG A 412 46.29 16.12 14.69
C ARG A 412 46.98 14.90 15.32
N ASP A 413 47.24 14.93 16.61
CA ASP A 413 47.90 13.86 17.33
C ASP A 413 47.11 12.54 17.33
N ILE A 414 45.81 12.62 17.51
CA ILE A 414 44.92 11.45 17.54
C ILE A 414 44.11 11.24 16.28
N GLY A 415 44.21 12.13 15.30
CA GLY A 415 43.38 12.11 14.11
C GLY A 415 43.41 10.79 13.32
N LEU A 416 44.61 10.18 13.23
CA LEU A 416 44.75 8.85 12.60
C LEU A 416 44.06 7.74 13.42
N ALA A 417 44.12 7.81 14.75
CA ALA A 417 43.49 6.80 15.61
C ALA A 417 41.95 6.91 15.49
N VAL A 418 41.40 8.11 15.57
CA VAL A 418 39.95 8.35 15.42
C VAL A 418 39.47 7.96 14.00
N MET A 419 40.25 8.28 12.98
CA MET A 419 39.93 7.82 11.60
C MET A 419 39.94 6.29 11.48
N ALA A 420 40.89 5.62 12.12
CA ALA A 420 40.98 4.17 12.11
C ALA A 420 39.79 3.52 12.84
N THR A 421 39.38 4.06 13.98
CA THR A 421 38.17 3.55 14.70
C THR A 421 36.91 3.76 13.89
N THR A 422 36.69 4.94 13.34
CA THR A 422 35.51 5.24 12.48
C THR A 422 35.49 4.36 11.23
N LEU A 423 36.67 4.19 10.56
CA LEU A 423 36.75 3.32 9.37
C LEU A 423 36.55 1.84 9.76
N SER A 424 37.01 1.39 10.91
CA SER A 424 36.73 0.05 11.40
C SER A 424 35.27 -0.20 11.63
N LEU A 425 34.53 0.77 12.19
CA LEU A 425 33.08 0.69 12.33
C LEU A 425 32.38 0.63 10.97
N VAL A 426 32.77 1.46 10.01
CA VAL A 426 32.24 1.41 8.65
C VAL A 426 32.46 0.03 8.01
N ILE A 427 33.65 -0.55 8.16
CA ILE A 427 33.98 -1.88 7.63
C ILE A 427 33.14 -2.99 8.30
N ILE A 428 32.84 -2.87 9.59
CA ILE A 428 31.98 -3.82 10.30
C ILE A 428 30.52 -3.75 9.82
N PHE A 429 29.99 -2.55 9.58
CA PHE A 429 28.61 -2.37 9.16
C PHE A 429 28.39 -2.48 7.64
N LEU A 430 29.46 -2.29 6.83
CA LEU A 430 29.39 -2.37 5.39
C LEU A 430 28.84 -3.72 4.86
N PRO A 431 29.31 -4.89 5.37
CA PRO A 431 28.73 -6.17 4.96
C PRO A 431 27.25 -6.31 5.28
N VAL A 432 26.78 -5.69 6.39
CA VAL A 432 25.37 -5.73 6.76
C VAL A 432 24.50 -4.98 5.73
N ALA A 433 25.02 -3.88 5.17
CA ALA A 433 24.33 -3.13 4.12
C ALA A 433 24.19 -3.92 2.80
N PHE A 434 25.08 -4.89 2.56
CA PHE A 434 25.05 -5.77 1.37
C PHE A 434 24.57 -7.19 1.69
N MET A 435 24.15 -7.45 2.94
CA MET A 435 23.62 -8.76 3.31
C MET A 435 22.27 -8.99 2.66
N GLN A 436 22.18 -10.05 1.86
CA GLN A 436 20.91 -10.50 1.30
C GLN A 436 20.03 -11.05 2.42
N ILE A 437 19.02 -10.28 2.82
CA ILE A 437 18.09 -10.60 3.94
C ILE A 437 17.09 -11.71 3.53
N GLY A 438 17.47 -12.71 2.77
CA GLY A 438 16.55 -13.72 2.30
C GLY A 438 16.94 -15.16 2.53
N ARG A 439 18.15 -15.45 3.04
CA ARG A 439 18.60 -16.84 3.24
C ARG A 439 18.44 -17.40 4.65
N ALA A 440 17.89 -16.66 5.56
CA ALA A 440 17.59 -17.20 6.88
C ALA A 440 16.15 -17.67 6.96
N HIS A 441 15.89 -18.84 6.30
CA HIS A 441 15.21 -19.73 6.58
C HIS A 441 14.68 -20.69 6.22
N VAL A 442 14.12 -21.26 6.44
CA VAL A 442 13.31 -22.45 6.13
C VAL A 442 14.14 -23.68 5.85
N GLY A 443 15.01 -23.91 6.76
CA GLY A 443 15.64 -25.23 6.92
C GLY A 443 15.13 -26.00 8.14
N THR A 444 13.92 -25.74 8.62
CA THR A 444 13.27 -26.66 9.59
C THR A 444 12.30 -27.53 8.81
N PRO A 445 12.60 -28.83 8.61
CA PRO A 445 11.59 -29.76 8.15
C PRO A 445 10.49 -29.80 9.20
N VAL A 446 9.29 -29.32 8.86
CA VAL A 446 8.08 -29.61 9.61
C VAL A 446 7.85 -31.10 9.43
N THR A 447 8.28 -31.89 10.41
CA THR A 447 7.85 -33.27 10.53
C THR A 447 6.33 -33.29 10.68
N PRO A 448 5.58 -33.88 9.76
CA PRO A 448 4.15 -34.06 9.97
C PRO A 448 3.95 -35.01 11.14
N ILE A 449 3.24 -34.54 12.16
CA ILE A 449 2.67 -35.39 13.22
C ILE A 449 1.38 -35.95 12.72
#